data_2e0d006c3c22c10d487e2abeb12dbb37
#
_entry.id   2e0d006c3c22c10d487e2abeb12dbb37
#
_cell.length_a   1.000
_cell.length_b   1.000
_cell.length_c   1.000
_cell.angle_alpha   90.00
_cell.angle_beta   90.00
_cell.angle_gamma   90.00
#
_symmetry.space_group_name_H-M   'P 1'
#
loop_
_entity.id
_entity.type
_entity.pdbx_description
1 polymer ?
#
loop_
_entity_poly.entity_id
_entity_poly.type
_entity_poly.pdbx_seq_one_letter_code
_entity_poly.pdbx_strand_id
1 'polypeptide(L)' 'MDKDWRPKYTCCLCNKEFRGSGNNPAPLASSDKKCCDECNKEVIARRFVEMNR' A
#
# COMPACT_ATOMS: atom_id res chain seq x y z
N MET A 1 4.63 19.55 -17.67
CA MET A 1 5.60 19.54 -16.61
C MET A 1 5.05 18.96 -15.31
N ASP A 2 5.77 18.05 -14.76
CA ASP A 2 5.33 17.37 -13.56
C ASP A 2 5.63 18.21 -12.32
N LYS A 3 4.62 18.46 -11.52
CA LYS A 3 4.75 19.21 -10.28
C LYS A 3 4.51 18.35 -9.06
N ASP A 4 4.60 17.06 -9.24
CA ASP A 4 4.31 16.15 -8.14
C ASP A 4 5.43 16.19 -7.12
N TRP A 5 5.15 16.80 -5.98
CA TRP A 5 6.11 16.95 -4.90
C TRP A 5 6.05 15.80 -3.90
N ARG A 6 5.11 14.90 -4.07
CA ARG A 6 4.95 13.80 -3.13
C ARG A 6 6.11 12.81 -3.26
N PRO A 7 6.50 12.18 -2.16
CA PRO A 7 7.58 11.19 -2.22
C PRO A 7 7.21 10.00 -3.09
N LYS A 8 8.24 9.40 -3.68
CA LYS A 8 8.06 8.26 -4.53
C LYS A 8 8.40 6.98 -3.74
N TYR A 9 7.51 6.00 -3.82
CA TYR A 9 7.68 4.73 -3.14
C TYR A 9 7.56 3.59 -4.13
N THR A 10 8.08 2.43 -3.72
CA THR A 10 7.87 1.20 -4.46
C THR A 10 6.91 0.34 -3.65
N CYS A 11 5.83 -0.09 -4.30
CA CYS A 11 4.86 -0.95 -3.64
C CYS A 11 5.54 -2.25 -3.20
N CYS A 12 5.34 -2.62 -1.93
CA CYS A 12 5.97 -3.84 -1.41
C CYS A 12 5.26 -5.11 -1.86
N LEU A 13 4.10 -4.97 -2.48
CA LEU A 13 3.31 -6.12 -2.90
C LEU A 13 3.40 -6.39 -4.40
N CYS A 14 3.37 -5.35 -5.21
CA CYS A 14 3.41 -5.52 -6.66
C CYS A 14 4.65 -4.93 -7.30
N ASN A 15 5.48 -4.22 -6.52
CA ASN A 15 6.74 -3.65 -6.96
C ASN A 15 6.60 -2.52 -7.98
N LYS A 16 5.41 -1.94 -8.08
CA LYS A 16 5.22 -0.79 -8.94
C LYS A 16 5.53 0.48 -8.18
N GLU A 17 6.04 1.47 -8.89
CA GLU A 17 6.31 2.77 -8.30
C GLU A 17 5.01 3.56 -8.17
N PHE A 18 4.90 4.30 -7.09
CA PHE A 18 3.76 5.18 -6.87
C PHE A 18 4.20 6.38 -6.05
N ARG A 19 3.39 7.43 -6.05
CA ARG A 19 3.68 8.64 -5.30
C ARG A 19 2.58 8.88 -4.29
N GLY A 20 2.96 9.51 -3.19
CA GLY A 20 2.03 9.84 -2.13
C GLY A 20 2.49 9.28 -0.81
N SER A 21 1.59 9.23 0.16
CA SER A 21 1.93 8.74 1.49
C SER A 21 1.97 7.22 1.57
N GLY A 22 1.39 6.55 0.58
CA GLY A 22 1.34 5.10 0.60
C GLY A 22 0.31 4.57 1.57
N ASN A 23 0.21 3.26 1.63
CA ASN A 23 -0.76 2.60 2.49
C ASN A 23 -0.07 1.51 3.31
N ASN A 24 -0.60 1.27 4.51
CA ASN A 24 -0.08 0.23 5.38
C ASN A 24 -0.46 -1.14 4.82
N PRO A 25 0.52 -2.00 4.47
CA PRO A 25 0.22 -3.29 3.83
C PRO A 25 -0.06 -4.42 4.80
N ALA A 26 -0.02 -4.18 6.11
CA ALA A 26 -0.31 -5.25 7.06
C ALA A 26 -1.75 -5.74 6.87
N PRO A 27 -2.03 -7.03 7.00
CA PRO A 27 -1.13 -8.10 7.41
C PRO A 27 -0.38 -8.79 6.26
N LEU A 28 -0.50 -8.28 5.03
CA LEU A 28 0.14 -8.93 3.89
C LEU A 28 1.65 -8.69 3.87
N ALA A 29 2.09 -7.61 4.48
CA ALA A 29 3.51 -7.28 4.57
C ALA A 29 3.75 -6.51 5.86
N SER A 30 5.02 -6.19 6.12
CA SER A 30 5.37 -5.44 7.33
C SER A 30 4.73 -4.06 7.33
N SER A 31 4.33 -3.61 8.51
CA SER A 31 3.68 -2.31 8.63
C SER A 31 4.63 -1.14 8.39
N ASP A 32 5.94 -1.40 8.37
CA ASP A 32 6.90 -0.36 8.06
C ASP A 32 7.09 -0.15 6.57
N LYS A 33 6.40 -0.93 5.74
CA LYS A 33 6.45 -0.80 4.29
C LYS A 33 5.21 -0.08 3.79
N LYS A 34 5.21 0.19 2.48
CA LYS A 34 4.10 0.90 1.85
C LYS A 34 3.60 0.13 0.65
N CYS A 35 2.33 0.23 0.36
CA CYS A 35 1.75 -0.37 -0.83
C CYS A 35 0.93 0.66 -1.59
N CYS A 36 0.71 0.40 -2.88
CA CYS A 36 -0.05 1.31 -3.71
C CYS A 36 -1.55 1.18 -3.43
N ASP A 37 -2.32 2.11 -4.01
CA ASP A 37 -3.76 2.11 -3.77
C ASP A 37 -4.43 0.84 -4.27
N GLU A 38 -3.96 0.30 -5.37
CA GLU A 38 -4.55 -0.92 -5.90
C GLU A 38 -4.32 -2.10 -4.99
N CYS A 39 -3.09 -2.24 -4.50
CA CYS A 39 -2.80 -3.33 -3.58
C CYS A 39 -3.48 -3.10 -2.24
N ASN A 40 -3.72 -1.85 -1.88
CA ASN A 40 -4.40 -1.54 -0.64
C ASN A 40 -5.81 -2.14 -0.59
N LYS A 41 -6.44 -2.30 -1.74
CA LYS A 41 -7.76 -2.94 -1.78
C LYS A 41 -7.67 -4.37 -1.27
N GLU A 42 -6.62 -5.08 -1.66
CA GLU A 42 -6.40 -6.43 -1.17
C GLU A 42 -6.11 -6.44 0.33
N VAL A 43 -5.34 -5.46 0.78
CA VAL A 43 -5.02 -5.35 2.19
C VAL A 43 -6.30 -5.14 3.01
N ILE A 44 -7.16 -4.26 2.55
CA ILE A 44 -8.41 -3.98 3.24
C ILE A 44 -9.29 -5.22 3.29
N ALA A 45 -9.36 -5.95 2.18
CA ALA A 45 -10.14 -7.17 2.13
C ALA A 45 -9.61 -8.20 3.13
N ARG A 46 -8.28 -8.32 3.21
CA ARG A 46 -7.68 -9.26 4.14
C ARG A 46 -7.94 -8.86 5.58
N ARG A 47 -7.84 -7.57 5.88
CA ARG A 47 -8.11 -7.10 7.24
C ARG A 47 -9.55 -7.40 7.63
N PHE A 48 -10.45 -7.24 6.70
CA PHE A 48 -11.87 -7.48 6.97
C PHE A 48 -12.09 -8.94 7.34
N VAL A 49 -11.44 -9.85 6.60
CA VAL A 49 -11.53 -11.28 6.91
C VAL A 49 -10.96 -11.57 8.29
N GLU A 50 -9.81 -10.96 8.60
CA GLU A 50 -9.19 -11.20 9.91
C GLU A 50 -10.06 -10.69 11.04
N MET A 51 -10.74 -9.58 10.83
CA MET A 51 -11.59 -9.00 11.87
C MET A 51 -12.83 -9.83 12.13
N ASN A 52 -13.27 -10.60 11.17
CA ASN A 52 -14.51 -11.36 11.28
C ASN A 52 -14.30 -12.79 11.73
N ARG A 53 -13.14 -13.10 12.20
CA ARG A 53 -12.87 -14.45 12.68
C ARG A 53 -13.54 -14.79 13.97
#